data_5c649d0c99878b76f7188dda0a9694fa
#
_entry.id   5c649d0c99878b76f7188dda0a9694fa
#
_cell.length_a   1.000
_cell.length_b   1.000
_cell.length_c   1.000
_cell.angle_alpha   90.00
_cell.angle_beta   90.00
_cell.angle_gamma   90.00
#
_symmetry.space_group_name_H-M   'P 1'
#
loop_
_entity.id
_entity.type
_entity.pdbx_description
1 polymer ?
#
loop_
_entity_poly.entity_id
_entity_poly.type
_entity_poly.pdbx_seq_one_letter_code
_entity_poly.pdbx_strand_id
1 'polypeptide(L)'
;IVHSAPNLSYTLKISDNCSIQLIINAYIRESPKFQILETLLLASFPNLQVLANEVHVSYSGIKKEIKELNEELSERNLYISTGNQVEITGDEFSLRIFYAFLFLVAYSGDRWPFSFVRYDEITDLLESCPKEIYRA
;
A
#
# COMPACT_ATOMS: atom_id res chain seq x y z
N ILE A 1 6.73 -4.70 24.54
CA ILE A 1 7.45 -5.72 25.32
C ILE A 1 6.43 -6.82 25.65
N VAL A 2 6.69 -8.04 25.21
CA VAL A 2 5.84 -9.20 25.49
C VAL A 2 6.37 -9.87 26.74
N HIS A 3 5.54 -9.98 27.78
CA HIS A 3 5.84 -10.73 28.98
C HIS A 3 5.04 -12.02 28.99
N SER A 4 5.69 -13.16 29.15
CA SER A 4 5.03 -14.43 29.39
C SER A 4 4.77 -14.61 30.88
N ALA A 5 3.54 -14.91 31.28
CA ALA A 5 3.19 -15.32 32.63
C ALA A 5 3.25 -16.86 32.73
N PRO A 6 3.43 -17.42 33.93
CA PRO A 6 3.61 -18.87 34.13
C PRO A 6 2.43 -19.73 33.66
N ASN A 7 1.32 -19.17 33.26
CA ASN A 7 0.13 -19.88 32.75
C ASN A 7 -0.09 -19.70 31.22
N LEU A 8 0.94 -19.53 30.40
CA LEU A 8 0.85 -19.40 28.95
C LEU A 8 0.01 -18.18 28.45
N SER A 9 -0.25 -17.18 29.26
CA SER A 9 -0.86 -15.94 28.83
C SER A 9 0.23 -14.92 28.44
N TYR A 10 0.04 -14.28 27.30
CA TYR A 10 0.89 -13.18 26.84
C TYR A 10 0.18 -11.87 27.06
N THR A 11 0.84 -10.90 27.67
CA THR A 11 0.29 -9.56 27.86
C THR A 11 1.11 -8.57 27.03
N LEU A 12 0.45 -7.87 26.12
CA LEU A 12 1.04 -6.78 25.37
C LEU A 12 0.99 -5.50 26.22
N LYS A 13 2.15 -4.98 26.60
CA LYS A 13 2.26 -3.64 27.21
C LYS A 13 2.60 -2.64 26.10
N ILE A 14 1.71 -1.69 25.90
CA ILE A 14 1.89 -0.60 24.95
C ILE A 14 2.35 0.61 25.73
N SER A 15 3.42 1.28 25.29
CA SER A 15 3.86 2.54 25.87
C SER A 15 2.87 3.67 25.53
N ASP A 16 2.79 4.68 26.38
CA ASP A 16 1.86 5.81 26.22
C ASP A 16 2.01 6.56 24.87
N ASN A 17 3.17 6.42 24.22
CA ASN A 17 3.49 7.04 22.94
C ASN A 17 3.22 6.13 21.72
N CYS A 18 2.66 4.94 21.92
CA CYS A 18 2.42 3.98 20.85
C CYS A 18 0.95 3.54 20.87
N SER A 19 0.23 3.76 19.77
CA SER A 19 -1.11 3.25 19.61
C SER A 19 -1.10 1.89 18.89
N ILE A 20 -2.09 1.05 19.15
CA ILE A 20 -2.30 -0.21 18.41
C ILE A 20 -2.42 0.08 16.91
N GLN A 21 -3.04 1.21 16.54
CA GLN A 21 -3.19 1.61 15.14
C GLN A 21 -1.85 1.81 14.44
N LEU A 22 -0.88 2.42 15.10
CA LEU A 22 0.48 2.60 14.55
C LEU A 22 1.17 1.26 14.29
N ILE A 23 0.98 0.29 15.18
CA ILE A 23 1.51 -1.06 15.01
C ILE A 23 0.86 -1.76 13.81
N ILE A 24 -0.47 -1.68 13.70
CA ILE A 24 -1.22 -2.24 12.56
C ILE A 24 -0.77 -1.60 11.25
N ASN A 25 -0.66 -0.28 11.21
CA ASN A 25 -0.23 0.45 10.02
C ASN A 25 1.20 0.04 9.59
N ALA A 26 2.12 -0.09 10.55
CA ALA A 26 3.47 -0.56 10.27
C ALA A 26 3.46 -1.99 9.70
N TYR A 27 2.69 -2.89 10.31
CA TYR A 27 2.56 -4.26 9.84
C TYR A 27 1.98 -4.36 8.42
N ILE A 28 0.97 -3.56 8.10
CA ILE A 28 0.39 -3.50 6.75
C ILE A 28 1.44 -3.04 5.74
N ARG A 29 2.16 -1.94 6.03
CA ARG A 29 3.18 -1.39 5.12
C ARG A 29 4.36 -2.34 4.88
N GLU A 30 4.70 -3.17 5.87
CA GLU A 30 5.76 -4.18 5.75
C GLU A 30 5.31 -5.44 5.01
N SER A 31 4.00 -5.61 4.78
CA SER A 31 3.50 -6.80 4.09
C SER A 31 3.89 -6.80 2.61
N PRO A 32 4.33 -7.94 2.04
CA PRO A 32 4.67 -8.04 0.62
C PRO A 32 3.52 -7.63 -0.30
N LYS A 33 2.28 -7.97 0.05
CA LYS A 33 1.10 -7.59 -0.72
C LYS A 33 0.95 -6.07 -0.85
N PHE A 34 1.12 -5.35 0.27
CA PHE A 34 1.03 -3.89 0.26
C PHE A 34 2.16 -3.28 -0.57
N GLN A 35 3.40 -3.75 -0.40
CA GLN A 35 4.55 -3.27 -1.15
C GLN A 35 4.39 -3.49 -2.66
N ILE A 36 3.85 -4.64 -3.08
CA ILE A 36 3.53 -4.90 -4.48
C ILE A 36 2.51 -3.89 -5.01
N LEU A 37 1.42 -3.67 -4.29
CA LEU A 37 0.36 -2.74 -4.70
C LEU A 37 0.85 -1.29 -4.74
N GLU A 38 1.59 -0.85 -3.74
CA GLU A 38 2.18 0.48 -3.68
C GLU A 38 3.15 0.72 -4.85
N THR A 39 4.01 -0.26 -5.13
CA THR A 39 4.98 -0.20 -6.22
C THR A 39 4.30 -0.15 -7.59
N LEU A 40 3.24 -0.95 -7.79
CA LEU A 40 2.47 -0.97 -9.04
C LEU A 40 1.59 0.27 -9.26
N LEU A 41 1.30 1.02 -8.21
CA LEU A 41 0.64 2.33 -8.37
C LEU A 41 1.56 3.32 -9.10
N LEU A 42 2.87 3.24 -8.86
CA LEU A 42 3.84 4.22 -9.31
C LEU A 42 4.41 3.91 -10.68
N ALA A 43 4.52 2.64 -11.02
CA ALA A 43 5.16 2.19 -12.25
C ALA A 43 4.65 0.82 -12.68
N SER A 44 4.68 0.58 -13.99
CA SER A 44 4.60 -0.74 -14.57
C SER A 44 5.99 -1.37 -14.71
N PHE A 45 6.07 -2.68 -14.67
CA PHE A 45 7.32 -3.41 -14.74
C PHE A 45 7.37 -4.33 -15.96
N PRO A 46 8.54 -4.48 -16.61
CA PRO A 46 8.66 -5.29 -17.81
C PRO A 46 8.40 -6.79 -17.57
N ASN A 47 8.63 -7.26 -16.37
CA ASN A 47 8.36 -8.65 -15.98
C ASN A 47 8.34 -8.84 -14.46
N LEU A 48 7.88 -10.01 -14.02
CA LEU A 48 7.79 -10.36 -12.60
C LEU A 48 9.13 -10.41 -11.87
N GLN A 49 10.22 -10.72 -12.56
CA GLN A 49 11.54 -10.78 -11.92
C GLN A 49 12.00 -9.39 -11.49
N VAL A 50 11.76 -8.38 -12.32
CA VAL A 50 12.10 -6.99 -12.00
C VAL A 50 11.26 -6.49 -10.82
N LEU A 51 9.95 -6.75 -10.82
CA LEU A 51 9.09 -6.41 -9.70
C LEU A 51 9.51 -7.15 -8.42
N ALA A 52 9.85 -8.44 -8.51
CA ALA A 52 10.30 -9.23 -7.36
C ALA A 52 11.56 -8.65 -6.71
N ASN A 53 12.50 -8.21 -7.54
CA ASN A 53 13.73 -7.56 -7.07
C ASN A 53 13.42 -6.22 -6.38
N GLU A 54 12.49 -5.42 -6.94
CA GLU A 54 12.11 -4.13 -6.38
C GLU A 54 11.47 -4.25 -5.00
N VAL A 55 10.57 -5.22 -4.83
CA VAL A 55 9.91 -5.47 -3.54
C VAL A 55 10.67 -6.45 -2.64
N HIS A 56 11.89 -6.83 -3.01
CA HIS A 56 12.76 -7.73 -2.24
C HIS A 56 12.13 -9.08 -1.88
N VAL A 57 11.34 -9.64 -2.79
CA VAL A 57 10.67 -10.94 -2.65
C VAL A 57 11.26 -11.94 -3.66
N SER A 58 11.27 -13.23 -3.31
CA SER A 58 11.70 -14.26 -4.25
C SER A 58 10.74 -14.38 -5.45
N TYR A 59 11.23 -14.87 -6.59
CA TYR A 59 10.39 -15.07 -7.78
C TYR A 59 9.21 -16.01 -7.56
N SER A 60 9.40 -17.06 -6.77
CA SER A 60 8.30 -17.95 -6.37
C SER A 60 7.34 -17.27 -5.42
N GLY A 61 7.85 -16.43 -4.52
CA GLY A 61 7.06 -15.64 -3.59
C GLY A 61 6.16 -14.65 -4.32
N ILE A 62 6.71 -13.85 -5.24
CA ILE A 62 5.92 -12.85 -5.97
C ILE A 62 4.79 -13.48 -6.79
N LYS A 63 5.02 -14.65 -7.39
CA LYS A 63 3.97 -15.38 -8.12
C LYS A 63 2.82 -15.79 -7.20
N LYS A 64 3.13 -16.25 -6.00
CA LYS A 64 2.12 -16.62 -4.99
C LYS A 64 1.34 -15.39 -4.54
N GLU A 65 2.04 -14.32 -4.18
CA GLU A 65 1.40 -13.08 -3.72
C GLU A 65 0.50 -12.46 -4.79
N ILE A 66 0.94 -12.41 -6.06
CA ILE A 66 0.12 -11.89 -7.15
C ILE A 66 -1.12 -12.76 -7.40
N LYS A 67 -0.99 -14.07 -7.29
CA LYS A 67 -2.16 -14.96 -7.42
C LYS A 67 -3.19 -14.66 -6.34
N GLU A 68 -2.77 -14.58 -5.09
CA GLU A 68 -3.64 -14.26 -3.95
C GLU A 68 -4.24 -12.86 -4.08
N LEU A 69 -3.43 -11.87 -4.49
CA LEU A 69 -3.91 -10.51 -4.75
C LEU A 69 -4.98 -10.48 -5.86
N ASN A 70 -4.79 -11.22 -6.94
CA ASN A 70 -5.77 -11.28 -8.03
C ASN A 70 -7.09 -11.93 -7.59
N GLU A 71 -7.06 -12.91 -6.69
CA GLU A 71 -8.26 -13.46 -6.08
C GLU A 71 -9.04 -12.37 -5.30
N GLU A 72 -8.35 -11.56 -4.50
CA GLU A 72 -8.93 -10.46 -3.72
C GLU A 72 -9.38 -9.27 -4.59
N LEU A 73 -8.59 -8.89 -5.60
CA LEU A 73 -8.87 -7.77 -6.50
C LEU A 73 -10.02 -8.04 -7.47
N SER A 74 -10.23 -9.30 -7.83
CA SER A 74 -11.28 -9.70 -8.77
C SER A 74 -12.69 -9.30 -8.32
N GLU A 75 -12.95 -9.28 -7.01
CA GLU A 75 -14.21 -8.80 -6.43
C GLU A 75 -14.50 -7.32 -6.74
N ARG A 76 -13.46 -6.56 -7.10
CA ARG A 76 -13.53 -5.13 -7.44
C ARG A 76 -13.32 -4.86 -8.92
N ASN A 77 -13.36 -5.89 -9.75
CA ASN A 77 -13.03 -5.81 -11.18
C ASN A 77 -11.63 -5.24 -11.47
N LEU A 78 -10.69 -5.50 -10.57
CA LEU A 78 -9.29 -5.14 -10.68
C LEU A 78 -8.44 -6.40 -10.79
N TYR A 79 -7.31 -6.33 -11.48
CA TYR A 79 -6.35 -7.44 -11.53
C TYR A 79 -4.95 -6.96 -11.88
N ILE A 80 -3.95 -7.71 -11.44
CA ILE A 80 -2.55 -7.50 -11.82
C ILE A 80 -2.28 -8.32 -13.07
N SER A 81 -2.06 -7.62 -14.19
CA SER A 81 -1.62 -8.23 -15.44
C SER A 81 -0.15 -8.63 -15.36
N THR A 82 0.21 -9.75 -15.94
CA THR A 82 1.59 -10.26 -16.02
C THR A 82 2.00 -10.63 -17.44
N GLY A 83 1.29 -10.10 -18.44
CA GLY A 83 1.56 -10.36 -19.86
C GLY A 83 2.78 -9.61 -20.38
N ASN A 84 2.53 -8.55 -21.16
CA ASN A 84 3.60 -7.71 -21.73
C ASN A 84 4.30 -6.85 -20.67
N GLN A 85 3.55 -6.42 -19.67
CA GLN A 85 4.03 -5.67 -18.51
C GLN A 85 3.32 -6.18 -17.27
N VAL A 86 3.94 -5.96 -16.12
CA VAL A 86 3.30 -6.17 -14.82
C VAL A 86 2.74 -4.84 -14.38
N GLU A 87 1.42 -4.77 -14.34
CA GLU A 87 0.68 -3.56 -14.00
C GLU A 87 -0.68 -3.93 -13.41
N ILE A 88 -1.25 -3.02 -12.63
CA ILE A 88 -2.62 -3.17 -12.14
C ILE A 88 -3.58 -2.57 -13.17
N THR A 89 -4.61 -3.32 -13.52
CA THR A 89 -5.59 -2.97 -14.56
C THR A 89 -7.01 -3.16 -14.06
N GLY A 90 -7.94 -2.44 -14.66
CA GLY A 90 -9.35 -2.50 -14.37
C GLY A 90 -10.05 -1.18 -14.60
N ASP A 91 -11.24 -1.00 -14.04
CA ASP A 91 -11.97 0.25 -14.09
C ASP A 91 -11.24 1.35 -13.32
N GLU A 92 -11.04 2.51 -13.94
CA GLU A 92 -10.26 3.60 -13.36
C GLU A 92 -10.87 4.15 -12.06
N PHE A 93 -12.18 4.22 -11.99
CA PHE A 93 -12.86 4.68 -10.77
C PHE A 93 -12.66 3.69 -9.61
N SER A 94 -12.82 2.40 -9.88
CA SER A 94 -12.57 1.33 -8.91
C SER A 94 -11.12 1.33 -8.44
N LEU A 95 -10.18 1.57 -9.36
CA LEU A 95 -8.76 1.65 -9.06
C LEU A 95 -8.45 2.82 -8.11
N ARG A 96 -8.98 4.00 -8.40
CA ARG A 96 -8.78 5.20 -7.56
C ARG A 96 -9.37 5.02 -6.16
N ILE A 97 -10.58 4.48 -6.05
CA ILE A 97 -11.21 4.19 -4.75
C ILE A 97 -10.42 3.14 -3.97
N PHE A 98 -10.00 2.09 -4.64
CA PHE A 98 -9.21 1.03 -4.02
C PHE A 98 -7.91 1.60 -3.41
N TYR A 99 -7.15 2.39 -4.17
CA TYR A 99 -5.92 2.99 -3.66
C TYR A 99 -6.17 4.03 -2.58
N ALA A 100 -7.20 4.86 -2.71
CA ALA A 100 -7.55 5.82 -1.67
C ALA A 100 -7.84 5.11 -0.33
N PHE A 101 -8.58 4.01 -0.37
CA PHE A 101 -8.88 3.21 0.82
C PHE A 101 -7.63 2.49 1.36
N LEU A 102 -6.82 1.90 0.48
CA LEU A 102 -5.58 1.22 0.85
C LEU A 102 -4.62 2.15 1.60
N PHE A 103 -4.43 3.37 1.08
CA PHE A 103 -3.57 4.37 1.71
C PHE A 103 -4.17 4.94 2.99
N LEU A 104 -5.48 5.13 3.04
CA LEU A 104 -6.14 5.55 4.27
C LEU A 104 -5.89 4.55 5.40
N VAL A 105 -5.99 3.25 5.12
CA VAL A 105 -5.75 2.20 6.12
C VAL A 105 -4.29 2.09 6.50
N ALA A 106 -3.38 2.17 5.53
CA ALA A 106 -1.95 1.96 5.77
C ALA A 106 -1.25 3.16 6.45
N TYR A 107 -1.74 4.38 6.21
CA TYR A 107 -1.08 5.62 6.62
C TYR A 107 -1.94 6.53 7.50
N SER A 108 -3.10 6.09 7.96
CA SER A 108 -4.07 6.89 8.71
C SER A 108 -3.43 7.70 9.84
N GLY A 109 -3.10 8.96 9.58
CA GLY A 109 -2.60 9.93 10.55
C GLY A 109 -1.15 9.78 10.99
N ASP A 110 -0.40 8.81 10.47
CA ASP A 110 0.97 8.52 10.89
C ASP A 110 2.02 9.18 9.99
N ARG A 111 1.86 9.03 8.68
CA ARG A 111 2.83 9.51 7.69
C ARG A 111 2.14 9.96 6.41
N TRP A 112 2.85 10.81 5.67
CA TRP A 112 2.52 11.05 4.28
C TRP A 112 2.80 9.79 3.44
N PRO A 113 1.80 9.27 2.66
CA PRO A 113 1.93 7.99 1.96
C PRO A 113 2.93 8.00 0.81
N PHE A 114 3.23 9.16 0.26
CA PHE A 114 4.06 9.27 -0.93
C PHE A 114 5.45 9.79 -0.57
N SER A 115 6.35 8.90 -0.14
CA SER A 115 7.73 9.27 0.21
C SER A 115 8.52 9.87 -0.96
N PHE A 116 8.07 9.63 -2.20
CA PHE A 116 8.62 10.15 -3.45
C PHE A 116 8.02 11.50 -3.87
N VAL A 117 6.92 11.92 -3.26
CA VAL A 117 6.32 13.25 -3.48
C VAL A 117 6.45 14.05 -2.20
N ARG A 118 7.21 15.14 -2.26
CA ARG A 118 7.34 16.04 -1.12
C ARG A 118 6.04 16.79 -0.90
N TYR A 119 5.63 16.92 0.34
CA TYR A 119 4.40 17.61 0.72
C TYR A 119 4.40 19.09 0.27
N ASP A 120 5.57 19.73 0.34
CA ASP A 120 5.79 21.09 -0.15
C ASP A 120 5.53 21.23 -1.65
N GLU A 121 5.93 20.25 -2.48
CA GLU A 121 5.66 20.26 -3.92
C GLU A 121 4.17 20.20 -4.26
N ILE A 122 3.39 19.45 -3.47
CA ILE A 122 1.92 19.41 -3.63
C ILE A 122 1.28 20.70 -3.19
N THR A 123 1.78 21.32 -2.11
CA THR A 123 1.27 22.61 -1.64
C THR A 123 1.48 23.69 -2.69
N ASP A 124 2.66 23.72 -3.30
CA ASP A 124 2.98 24.65 -4.38
C ASP A 124 2.09 24.42 -5.61
N LEU A 125 1.83 23.16 -5.97
CA LEU A 125 0.91 22.80 -7.05
C LEU A 125 -0.53 23.23 -6.74
N LEU A 126 -1.02 23.04 -5.53
CA LEU A 126 -2.36 23.44 -5.12
C LEU A 126 -2.51 24.97 -5.06
N GLU A 127 -1.48 25.69 -4.64
CA GLU A 127 -1.47 27.15 -4.63
C GLU A 127 -1.42 27.74 -6.06
N SER A 128 -0.80 27.03 -7.00
CA SER A 128 -0.74 27.40 -8.41
C SER A 128 -2.02 27.06 -9.19
N CYS A 129 -2.91 26.24 -8.65
CA CYS A 129 -4.19 25.94 -9.28
C CYS A 129 -5.13 27.14 -9.28
N PRO A 130 -5.77 27.46 -10.41
CA PRO A 130 -6.78 28.52 -10.45
C PRO A 130 -7.88 28.27 -9.42
N LYS A 131 -8.13 29.25 -8.56
CA LYS A 131 -9.15 29.16 -7.49
C LYS A 131 -10.59 28.92 -7.97
N GLU A 132 -10.81 28.97 -9.28
CA GLU A 132 -12.09 28.73 -9.94
C GLU A 132 -12.52 27.25 -9.91
N ILE A 133 -11.60 26.33 -9.72
CA ILE A 133 -11.89 24.88 -9.67
C ILE A 133 -12.60 24.48 -8.37
N TYR A 134 -12.54 25.28 -7.31
CA TYR A 134 -13.14 24.99 -6.02
C TYR A 134 -14.53 25.59 -5.80
N ARG A 135 -15.14 26.16 -6.84
CA ARG A 135 -16.50 26.76 -6.80
C ARG A 135 -17.56 25.92 -7.53
N ALA A 136 -17.33 24.62 -7.63
CA ALA A 136 -18.37 23.72 -8.11
C ALA A 136 -19.12 23.07 -6.93
#